data_44f362a6f8f8f5e7e328281fbb4746ba
#
_entry.id   44f362a6f8f8f5e7e328281fbb4746ba
#
_cell.length_a   1.000
_cell.length_b   1.000
_cell.length_c   1.000
_cell.angle_alpha   90.00
_cell.angle_beta   90.00
_cell.angle_gamma   90.00
#
_symmetry.space_group_name_H-M   'P 1'
#
loop_
_entity.id
_entity.type
_entity.pdbx_description
1 polymer ?
#
loop_
_entity_poly.entity_id
_entity_poly.type
_entity_poly.pdbx_seq_one_letter_code
_entity_poly.pdbx_strand_id
1 'polypeptide(L)'
;HRWYPCHLCHDEEITSHRLERKMVKFVLCMYCFTPQHPEQFCVECDRELGKYFCFQCKLYDNDPLKNIYHCDKCGICRLGLGLNQDYFHCDNCNVCISIELQKNHICIENSTKSNCPICDEFMFNSNEKVVFMTCGHPIHEKCYRQHTLHSYKCPTCSKTISNMELQFRMRDSEIKNSIMPDELRNWIVDIKCIDCNGMSRVPFHYLGHKCDHCHSYNTMQVKLTKGNEETHGVEVSGGSVDEKLY
;
A
#
# COMPACT_ATOMS: atom_id res chain seq x y z
N HIS A 1 -5.89 -29.35 -30.13
CA HIS A 1 -5.92 -28.91 -28.73
C HIS A 1 -4.53 -29.19 -28.13
N ARG A 2 -3.93 -28.16 -27.50
CA ARG A 2 -2.64 -28.25 -26.86
C ARG A 2 -2.82 -28.17 -25.34
N TRP A 3 -2.06 -28.97 -24.59
CA TRP A 3 -2.03 -28.96 -23.13
C TRP A 3 -0.88 -28.07 -22.65
N TYR A 4 -1.10 -27.28 -21.61
CA TYR A 4 -0.10 -26.43 -20.96
C TYR A 4 0.08 -26.84 -19.51
N PRO A 5 1.31 -26.83 -19.00
CA PRO A 5 1.57 -27.18 -17.59
C PRO A 5 0.85 -26.26 -16.60
N CYS A 6 0.73 -24.98 -16.94
CA CYS A 6 0.04 -23.99 -16.12
C CYS A 6 -0.41 -22.78 -16.96
N HIS A 7 -1.22 -21.90 -16.37
CA HIS A 7 -1.69 -20.68 -17.03
C HIS A 7 -0.54 -19.73 -17.40
N LEU A 8 0.53 -19.66 -16.61
CA LEU A 8 1.70 -18.83 -16.92
C LEU A 8 2.40 -19.35 -18.19
N CYS A 9 2.65 -20.66 -18.27
CA CYS A 9 3.24 -21.24 -19.48
C CYS A 9 2.37 -21.05 -20.73
N HIS A 10 1.05 -21.03 -20.55
CA HIS A 10 0.14 -20.68 -21.65
C HIS A 10 0.31 -19.23 -22.06
N ASP A 11 0.30 -18.30 -21.10
CA ASP A 11 0.33 -16.85 -21.34
C ASP A 11 1.70 -16.36 -21.84
N GLU A 12 2.78 -17.10 -21.58
CA GLU A 12 4.11 -16.84 -22.14
C GLU A 12 4.17 -17.21 -23.64
N GLU A 13 3.47 -18.27 -24.03
CA GLU A 13 3.48 -18.75 -25.41
C GLU A 13 2.39 -18.10 -26.27
N ILE A 14 1.21 -17.88 -25.70
CA ILE A 14 0.04 -17.31 -26.40
C ILE A 14 -0.12 -15.83 -26.00
N THR A 15 0.30 -14.96 -26.92
CA THR A 15 0.25 -13.49 -26.69
C THR A 15 -1.10 -12.87 -27.05
N SER A 16 -1.98 -13.58 -27.77
CA SER A 16 -3.26 -13.06 -28.25
C SER A 16 -4.34 -12.95 -27.16
N HIS A 17 -4.23 -13.73 -26.09
CA HIS A 17 -5.14 -13.71 -24.95
C HIS A 17 -4.46 -14.32 -23.71
N ARG A 18 -5.03 -14.07 -22.54
CA ARG A 18 -4.61 -14.73 -21.29
C ARG A 18 -5.57 -15.84 -20.89
N LEU A 19 -5.05 -16.90 -20.29
CA LEU A 19 -5.84 -18.00 -19.81
C LEU A 19 -6.56 -17.62 -18.51
N GLU A 20 -7.87 -17.52 -18.57
CA GLU A 20 -8.70 -17.39 -17.38
C GLU A 20 -8.88 -18.75 -16.70
N ARG A 21 -8.19 -18.99 -15.59
CA ARG A 21 -8.20 -20.29 -14.88
C ARG A 21 -9.61 -20.81 -14.57
N LYS A 22 -10.53 -19.93 -14.18
CA LYS A 22 -11.90 -20.30 -13.84
C LYS A 22 -12.66 -20.91 -15.02
N MET A 23 -12.22 -20.61 -16.24
CA MET A 23 -12.82 -21.12 -17.49
C MET A 23 -12.22 -22.45 -17.95
N VAL A 24 -11.21 -22.99 -17.24
CA VAL A 24 -10.60 -24.28 -17.55
C VAL A 24 -11.66 -25.39 -17.38
N LYS A 25 -11.97 -26.06 -18.47
CA LYS A 25 -12.98 -27.14 -18.53
C LYS A 25 -12.36 -28.52 -18.32
N PHE A 26 -11.13 -28.72 -18.75
CA PHE A 26 -10.44 -30.01 -18.69
C PHE A 26 -9.01 -29.84 -18.17
N VAL A 27 -8.58 -30.81 -17.38
CA VAL A 27 -7.21 -31.04 -16.94
C VAL A 27 -6.77 -32.42 -17.38
N LEU A 28 -5.46 -32.60 -17.58
CA LEU A 28 -4.87 -33.88 -17.96
C LEU A 28 -4.22 -34.53 -16.74
N CYS A 29 -4.61 -35.74 -16.41
CA CYS A 29 -3.88 -36.51 -15.42
C CYS A 29 -2.49 -36.86 -15.97
N MET A 30 -1.43 -36.43 -15.27
CA MET A 30 -0.06 -36.68 -15.70
C MET A 30 0.42 -38.11 -15.42
N TYR A 31 -0.39 -38.96 -14.77
CA TYR A 31 -0.06 -40.35 -14.48
C TYR A 31 -0.64 -41.32 -15.49
N CYS A 32 -1.92 -41.17 -15.86
CA CYS A 32 -2.61 -42.07 -16.79
C CYS A 32 -3.02 -41.39 -18.11
N PHE A 33 -2.73 -40.09 -18.24
CA PHE A 33 -3.03 -39.28 -19.43
C PHE A 33 -4.52 -39.17 -19.78
N THR A 34 -5.41 -39.38 -18.80
CA THR A 34 -6.84 -39.20 -18.96
C THR A 34 -7.23 -37.74 -18.86
N PRO A 35 -7.90 -37.16 -19.88
CA PRO A 35 -8.53 -35.84 -19.78
C PRO A 35 -9.79 -35.93 -18.91
N GLN A 36 -9.92 -35.01 -17.93
CA GLN A 36 -11.08 -34.98 -17.03
C GLN A 36 -11.49 -33.57 -16.68
N HIS A 37 -12.66 -33.40 -16.09
CA HIS A 37 -13.00 -32.14 -15.42
C HIS A 37 -12.09 -31.87 -14.23
N PRO A 38 -11.85 -30.61 -13.87
CA PRO A 38 -11.02 -30.28 -12.72
C PRO A 38 -11.60 -30.84 -11.42
N GLU A 39 -10.93 -31.82 -10.85
CA GLU A 39 -11.21 -32.48 -9.56
C GLU A 39 -9.90 -32.76 -8.81
N GLN A 40 -9.96 -33.02 -7.51
CA GLN A 40 -8.77 -33.26 -6.71
C GLN A 40 -8.12 -34.60 -7.05
N PHE A 41 -8.92 -35.61 -7.40
CA PHE A 41 -8.46 -36.95 -7.73
C PHE A 41 -8.73 -37.28 -9.19
N CYS A 42 -7.92 -38.14 -9.78
CA CYS A 42 -8.13 -38.64 -11.11
C CYS A 42 -9.29 -39.63 -11.12
N VAL A 43 -10.24 -39.40 -12.02
CA VAL A 43 -11.43 -40.26 -12.17
C VAL A 43 -11.11 -41.68 -12.66
N GLU A 44 -9.95 -41.88 -13.31
CA GLU A 44 -9.56 -43.17 -13.87
C GLU A 44 -8.58 -43.93 -12.99
N CYS A 45 -7.54 -43.28 -12.48
CA CYS A 45 -6.48 -43.94 -11.70
C CYS A 45 -6.49 -43.57 -10.21
N ASP A 46 -7.46 -42.80 -9.76
CA ASP A 46 -7.70 -42.38 -8.37
C ASP A 46 -6.48 -41.66 -7.70
N ARG A 47 -5.51 -41.23 -8.50
CA ARG A 47 -4.35 -40.48 -7.98
C ARG A 47 -4.71 -39.03 -7.69
N GLU A 48 -4.17 -38.54 -6.60
CA GLU A 48 -4.28 -37.13 -6.21
C GLU A 48 -3.57 -36.24 -7.23
N LEU A 49 -4.29 -35.28 -7.81
CA LEU A 49 -3.76 -34.31 -8.78
C LEU A 49 -3.17 -33.07 -8.10
N GLY A 50 -3.52 -32.83 -6.85
CA GLY A 50 -2.97 -31.77 -6.04
C GLY A 50 -3.40 -31.89 -4.59
N LYS A 51 -2.45 -31.69 -3.63
CA LYS A 51 -2.73 -31.70 -2.19
C LYS A 51 -3.77 -30.66 -1.78
N TYR A 52 -3.70 -29.50 -2.41
CA TYR A 52 -4.73 -28.48 -2.36
C TYR A 52 -5.43 -28.40 -3.72
N PHE A 53 -6.74 -28.39 -3.68
CA PHE A 53 -7.57 -28.15 -4.86
C PHE A 53 -8.70 -27.18 -4.52
N CYS A 54 -8.89 -26.17 -5.33
CA CYS A 54 -10.04 -25.27 -5.26
C CYS A 54 -10.88 -25.37 -6.54
N PHE A 55 -12.09 -25.88 -6.41
CA PHE A 55 -13.01 -26.05 -7.53
C PHE A 55 -13.37 -24.71 -8.19
N GLN A 56 -13.59 -23.64 -7.43
CA GLN A 56 -13.96 -22.32 -7.96
C GLN A 56 -12.82 -21.67 -8.73
N CYS A 57 -11.58 -21.76 -8.20
CA CYS A 57 -10.42 -21.14 -8.82
C CYS A 57 -9.69 -22.04 -9.83
N LYS A 58 -10.05 -23.33 -9.91
CA LYS A 58 -9.32 -24.36 -10.66
C LYS A 58 -7.82 -24.32 -10.32
N LEU A 59 -7.54 -24.12 -9.03
CA LEU A 59 -6.18 -24.01 -8.50
C LEU A 59 -5.77 -25.34 -7.89
N TYR A 60 -4.62 -25.84 -8.32
CA TYR A 60 -3.91 -26.97 -7.73
C TYR A 60 -2.62 -26.47 -7.11
N ASP A 61 -2.25 -26.99 -5.94
CA ASP A 61 -0.95 -26.76 -5.31
C ASP A 61 -0.50 -28.02 -4.55
N ASN A 62 0.76 -28.36 -4.67
CA ASN A 62 1.35 -29.54 -4.04
C ASN A 62 2.29 -29.22 -2.86
N ASP A 63 2.50 -27.95 -2.58
CA ASP A 63 3.36 -27.53 -1.48
C ASP A 63 2.63 -27.69 -0.14
N PRO A 64 3.03 -28.65 0.71
CA PRO A 64 2.36 -28.88 1.99
C PRO A 64 2.60 -27.75 3.02
N LEU A 65 3.59 -26.89 2.77
CA LEU A 65 3.93 -25.78 3.65
C LEU A 65 3.11 -24.52 3.33
N LYS A 66 2.51 -24.48 2.15
CA LYS A 66 1.57 -23.43 1.80
C LYS A 66 0.21 -23.72 2.40
N ASN A 67 -0.19 -22.90 3.33
CA ASN A 67 -1.58 -22.83 3.72
C ASN A 67 -2.34 -21.99 2.68
N ILE A 68 -3.34 -22.56 2.05
CA ILE A 68 -4.15 -21.89 1.02
C ILE A 68 -5.62 -22.04 1.41
N TYR A 69 -6.36 -20.94 1.33
CA TYR A 69 -7.80 -20.93 1.53
C TYR A 69 -8.51 -20.15 0.42
N HIS A 70 -9.75 -20.48 0.14
CA HIS A 70 -10.60 -19.70 -0.75
C HIS A 70 -11.41 -18.68 0.04
N CYS A 71 -11.50 -17.46 -0.46
CA CYS A 71 -12.41 -16.45 0.06
C CYS A 71 -13.52 -16.19 -0.97
N ASP A 72 -14.76 -16.57 -0.67
CA ASP A 72 -15.89 -16.40 -1.58
C ASP A 72 -16.15 -14.94 -1.94
N LYS A 73 -16.00 -14.02 -0.98
CA LYS A 73 -16.18 -12.58 -1.19
C LYS A 73 -15.10 -11.99 -2.10
N CYS A 74 -13.84 -12.42 -1.97
CA CYS A 74 -12.76 -12.03 -2.88
C CYS A 74 -12.87 -12.76 -4.22
N GLY A 75 -13.51 -13.95 -4.25
CA GLY A 75 -13.61 -14.83 -5.41
C GLY A 75 -12.27 -15.44 -5.82
N ILE A 76 -11.28 -15.49 -4.94
CA ILE A 76 -9.92 -16.03 -5.20
C ILE A 76 -9.36 -16.78 -3.99
N CYS A 77 -8.37 -17.65 -4.26
CA CYS A 77 -7.58 -18.27 -3.22
C CYS A 77 -6.51 -17.31 -2.71
N ARG A 78 -6.24 -17.40 -1.40
CA ARG A 78 -5.24 -16.62 -0.68
C ARG A 78 -4.30 -17.54 0.09
N LEU A 79 -3.09 -17.05 0.38
CA LEU A 79 -2.17 -17.71 1.31
C LEU A 79 -2.57 -17.36 2.74
N GLY A 80 -2.63 -18.37 3.60
CA GLY A 80 -2.99 -18.24 5.01
C GLY A 80 -3.78 -19.45 5.51
N LEU A 81 -4.00 -19.54 6.82
CA LEU A 81 -4.73 -20.62 7.48
C LEU A 81 -6.25 -20.54 7.18
N GLY A 82 -6.78 -19.33 6.96
CA GLY A 82 -8.15 -19.15 6.57
C GLY A 82 -8.88 -17.98 7.24
N LEU A 83 -10.12 -17.77 6.79
CA LEU A 83 -10.99 -16.75 7.40
C LEU A 83 -11.28 -17.11 8.86
N ASN A 84 -11.22 -16.10 9.72
CA ASN A 84 -11.37 -16.18 11.16
C ASN A 84 -10.29 -16.98 11.92
N GLN A 85 -9.21 -17.38 11.24
CA GLN A 85 -8.01 -17.95 11.85
C GLN A 85 -6.87 -16.93 11.85
N ASP A 86 -6.37 -16.55 10.71
CA ASP A 86 -5.30 -15.55 10.54
C ASP A 86 -5.72 -14.37 9.65
N TYR A 87 -6.83 -14.49 8.93
CA TYR A 87 -7.41 -13.45 8.08
C TYR A 87 -8.90 -13.24 8.35
N PHE A 88 -9.36 -12.02 8.05
CA PHE A 88 -10.79 -11.69 7.92
C PHE A 88 -11.02 -10.94 6.60
N HIS A 89 -12.22 -11.04 6.05
CA HIS A 89 -12.59 -10.23 4.89
C HIS A 89 -13.18 -8.90 5.35
N CYS A 90 -12.58 -7.80 4.91
CA CYS A 90 -13.13 -6.47 5.12
C CYS A 90 -13.99 -6.07 3.92
N ASP A 91 -15.29 -5.91 4.12
CA ASP A 91 -16.23 -5.56 3.04
C ASP A 91 -15.98 -4.14 2.49
N ASN A 92 -15.51 -3.20 3.31
CA ASN A 92 -15.17 -1.85 2.85
C ASN A 92 -13.91 -1.83 1.98
N CYS A 93 -12.86 -2.55 2.39
CA CYS A 93 -11.61 -2.66 1.61
C CYS A 93 -11.73 -3.63 0.46
N ASN A 94 -12.76 -4.50 0.48
CA ASN A 94 -13.02 -5.58 -0.47
C ASN A 94 -11.82 -6.54 -0.64
N VAL A 95 -11.19 -6.89 0.48
CA VAL A 95 -10.00 -7.75 0.53
C VAL A 95 -9.86 -8.45 1.89
N CYS A 96 -9.14 -9.59 1.89
CA CYS A 96 -8.74 -10.25 3.13
C CYS A 96 -7.55 -9.54 3.76
N ILE A 97 -7.66 -9.23 5.06
CA ILE A 97 -6.67 -8.53 5.87
C ILE A 97 -6.33 -9.41 7.07
N SER A 98 -5.10 -9.32 7.60
CA SER A 98 -4.70 -10.04 8.82
C SER A 98 -5.67 -9.74 9.97
N ILE A 99 -6.05 -10.76 10.72
CA ILE A 99 -6.98 -10.64 11.86
C ILE A 99 -6.44 -9.70 12.95
N GLU A 100 -5.13 -9.56 13.06
CA GLU A 100 -4.48 -8.62 13.99
C GLU A 100 -4.86 -7.15 13.72
N LEU A 101 -5.17 -6.84 12.46
CA LEU A 101 -5.56 -5.51 12.02
C LEU A 101 -7.08 -5.28 12.05
N GLN A 102 -7.87 -6.27 12.47
CA GLN A 102 -9.33 -6.21 12.39
C GLN A 102 -9.93 -4.98 13.06
N LYS A 103 -9.39 -4.58 14.23
CA LYS A 103 -9.90 -3.45 15.01
C LYS A 103 -9.29 -2.09 14.61
N ASN A 104 -8.12 -2.09 13.99
CA ASN A 104 -7.30 -0.88 13.86
C ASN A 104 -6.84 -0.57 12.42
N HIS A 105 -7.35 -1.29 11.39
CA HIS A 105 -6.94 -0.95 10.03
C HIS A 105 -7.68 0.28 9.50
N ILE A 106 -6.96 1.08 8.73
CA ILE A 106 -7.55 2.21 8.00
C ILE A 106 -8.13 1.65 6.71
N CYS A 107 -9.46 1.71 6.59
CA CYS A 107 -10.16 1.24 5.40
C CYS A 107 -9.93 2.18 4.22
N ILE A 108 -9.46 1.62 3.12
CA ILE A 108 -9.37 2.29 1.81
C ILE A 108 -10.11 1.38 0.82
N GLU A 109 -11.18 1.89 0.25
CA GLU A 109 -12.03 1.12 -0.66
C GLU A 109 -11.22 0.56 -1.84
N ASN A 110 -11.41 -0.74 -2.11
CA ASN A 110 -10.72 -1.46 -3.20
C ASN A 110 -9.19 -1.27 -3.22
N SER A 111 -8.57 -1.04 -2.08
CA SER A 111 -7.16 -0.66 -1.95
C SER A 111 -6.18 -1.56 -2.70
N THR A 112 -6.42 -2.89 -2.73
CA THR A 112 -5.54 -3.85 -3.42
C THR A 112 -5.85 -4.00 -4.91
N LYS A 113 -6.94 -3.39 -5.42
CA LYS A 113 -7.23 -3.35 -6.86
C LYS A 113 -6.42 -2.29 -7.59
N SER A 114 -5.15 -2.19 -7.23
CA SER A 114 -4.17 -1.25 -7.77
C SER A 114 -2.81 -1.93 -7.88
N ASN A 115 -1.89 -1.29 -8.58
CA ASN A 115 -0.52 -1.79 -8.69
C ASN A 115 0.29 -1.44 -7.44
N CYS A 116 1.24 -2.29 -7.10
CA CYS A 116 2.21 -2.01 -6.04
C CYS A 116 3.04 -0.76 -6.41
N PRO A 117 3.17 0.24 -5.52
CA PRO A 117 3.84 1.49 -5.84
C PRO A 117 5.37 1.35 -6.05
N ILE A 118 5.93 0.15 -5.87
CA ILE A 118 7.37 -0.12 -6.02
C ILE A 118 7.68 -0.96 -7.26
N CYS A 119 6.99 -2.11 -7.45
CA CYS A 119 7.26 -3.03 -8.56
C CYS A 119 6.25 -2.95 -9.71
N ASP A 120 5.20 -2.13 -9.54
CA ASP A 120 4.11 -1.94 -10.50
C ASP A 120 3.30 -3.20 -10.85
N GLU A 121 3.46 -4.30 -10.11
CA GLU A 121 2.61 -5.49 -10.28
C GLU A 121 1.25 -5.29 -9.62
N PHE A 122 0.20 -5.82 -10.24
CA PHE A 122 -1.17 -5.75 -9.73
C PHE A 122 -1.33 -6.60 -8.46
N MET A 123 -1.71 -5.97 -7.34
CA MET A 123 -1.66 -6.59 -6.01
C MET A 123 -2.79 -7.57 -5.73
N PHE A 124 -3.98 -7.38 -6.30
CA PHE A 124 -5.16 -8.15 -5.91
C PHE A 124 -5.03 -9.65 -6.14
N ASN A 125 -4.43 -10.06 -7.25
CA ASN A 125 -4.19 -11.46 -7.62
C ASN A 125 -2.71 -11.84 -7.67
N SER A 126 -1.84 -11.03 -7.07
CA SER A 126 -0.41 -11.32 -6.97
C SER A 126 -0.14 -12.58 -6.14
N ASN A 127 0.90 -13.31 -6.51
CA ASN A 127 1.44 -14.41 -5.71
C ASN A 127 2.27 -13.92 -4.52
N GLU A 128 2.68 -12.64 -4.52
CA GLU A 128 3.40 -12.01 -3.42
C GLU A 128 2.41 -11.60 -2.32
N LYS A 129 2.85 -11.75 -1.08
CA LYS A 129 2.06 -11.34 0.09
C LYS A 129 1.91 -9.82 0.10
N VAL A 130 0.68 -9.34 0.22
CA VAL A 130 0.35 -7.93 0.37
C VAL A 130 0.21 -7.58 1.85
N VAL A 131 0.86 -6.50 2.27
CA VAL A 131 0.76 -5.92 3.62
C VAL A 131 0.18 -4.52 3.54
N PHE A 132 -0.47 -4.09 4.63
CA PHE A 132 -1.04 -2.75 4.76
C PHE A 132 -0.16 -1.93 5.69
N MET A 133 0.31 -0.79 5.20
CA MET A 133 1.07 0.17 5.99
C MET A 133 0.17 0.86 7.03
N THR A 134 0.76 1.51 8.02
CA THR A 134 0.03 2.24 9.08
C THR A 134 -0.93 3.30 8.55
N CYS A 135 -0.68 3.82 7.37
CA CYS A 135 -1.55 4.77 6.66
C CYS A 135 -2.69 4.11 5.85
N GLY A 136 -2.78 2.76 5.84
CA GLY A 136 -3.79 1.98 5.14
C GLY A 136 -3.44 1.63 3.68
N HIS A 137 -2.40 2.18 3.08
CA HIS A 137 -2.01 1.84 1.72
C HIS A 137 -1.37 0.45 1.65
N PRO A 138 -1.74 -0.38 0.66
CA PRO A 138 -1.17 -1.70 0.45
C PRO A 138 0.16 -1.62 -0.30
N ILE A 139 0.98 -2.65 -0.08
CA ILE A 139 2.25 -2.86 -0.75
C ILE A 139 2.62 -4.35 -0.66
N HIS A 140 3.40 -4.90 -1.60
CA HIS A 140 3.94 -6.24 -1.42
C HIS A 140 4.93 -6.28 -0.24
N GLU A 141 4.89 -7.32 0.57
CA GLU A 141 5.74 -7.45 1.75
C GLU A 141 7.24 -7.35 1.40
N LYS A 142 7.67 -7.96 0.32
CA LYS A 142 9.04 -7.88 -0.19
C LYS A 142 9.41 -6.43 -0.57
N CYS A 143 8.54 -5.73 -1.25
CA CYS A 143 8.72 -4.33 -1.63
C CYS A 143 8.75 -3.42 -0.40
N TYR A 144 7.88 -3.67 0.59
CA TYR A 144 7.88 -2.96 1.86
C TYR A 144 9.22 -3.09 2.60
N ARG A 145 9.73 -4.32 2.74
CA ARG A 145 11.02 -4.57 3.39
C ARG A 145 12.18 -3.86 2.69
N GLN A 146 12.22 -3.89 1.37
CA GLN A 146 13.24 -3.18 0.59
C GLN A 146 13.11 -1.66 0.72
N HIS A 147 11.90 -1.13 0.61
CA HIS A 147 11.62 0.31 0.71
C HIS A 147 12.02 0.88 2.08
N THR A 148 11.71 0.17 3.17
CA THR A 148 12.01 0.63 4.54
C THR A 148 13.49 0.67 4.90
N LEU A 149 14.37 0.06 4.09
CA LEU A 149 15.82 0.22 4.22
C LEU A 149 16.29 1.64 3.85
N HIS A 150 15.54 2.34 3.01
CA HIS A 150 15.95 3.63 2.44
C HIS A 150 14.98 4.77 2.74
N SER A 151 13.75 4.47 3.11
CA SER A 151 12.70 5.46 3.37
C SER A 151 11.76 5.02 4.48
N TYR A 152 11.45 5.95 5.37
CA TYR A 152 10.45 5.76 6.42
C TYR A 152 9.05 6.24 6.02
N LYS A 153 8.89 6.68 4.76
CA LYS A 153 7.65 7.28 4.24
C LYS A 153 6.89 6.33 3.33
N CYS A 154 5.57 6.37 3.38
CA CYS A 154 4.73 5.67 2.43
C CYS A 154 4.97 6.17 0.99
N PRO A 155 5.25 5.30 0.02
CA PRO A 155 5.49 5.72 -1.36
C PRO A 155 4.25 6.34 -2.02
N THR A 156 3.04 6.07 -1.49
CA THR A 156 1.78 6.58 -2.05
C THR A 156 1.37 7.93 -1.46
N CYS A 157 1.45 8.10 -0.13
CA CYS A 157 0.94 9.32 0.54
C CYS A 157 1.99 10.07 1.37
N SER A 158 3.22 9.61 1.38
CA SER A 158 4.36 10.18 2.11
C SER A 158 4.20 10.23 3.64
N LYS A 159 3.16 9.63 4.23
CA LYS A 159 3.04 9.51 5.68
C LYS A 159 4.12 8.58 6.25
N THR A 160 4.52 8.86 7.47
CA THR A 160 5.48 8.03 8.22
C THR A 160 4.91 6.63 8.45
N ILE A 161 5.65 5.59 8.06
CA ILE A 161 5.25 4.17 8.17
C ILE A 161 6.16 3.34 9.08
N SER A 162 7.25 3.93 9.57
CA SER A 162 8.18 3.30 10.50
C SER A 162 8.20 4.06 11.82
N ASN A 163 8.62 3.37 12.91
CA ASN A 163 8.82 4.06 14.18
C ASN A 163 10.04 4.99 14.10
N MET A 164 9.79 6.30 14.07
CA MET A 164 10.81 7.36 13.95
C MET A 164 11.05 8.09 15.27
N GLU A 165 10.54 7.61 16.39
CA GLU A 165 10.61 8.31 17.68
C GLU A 165 12.06 8.61 18.10
N LEU A 166 12.94 7.63 17.99
CA LEU A 166 14.36 7.82 18.32
C LEU A 166 15.04 8.84 17.41
N GLN A 167 14.81 8.73 16.10
CA GLN A 167 15.38 9.64 15.10
C GLN A 167 14.89 11.07 15.29
N PHE A 168 13.61 11.23 15.66
CA PHE A 168 13.05 12.55 15.93
C PHE A 168 13.61 13.16 17.22
N ARG A 169 13.83 12.35 18.28
CA ARG A 169 14.53 12.81 19.49
C ARG A 169 15.99 13.18 19.21
N MET A 170 16.69 12.42 18.38
CA MET A 170 18.05 12.78 17.94
C MET A 170 18.05 14.12 17.19
N ARG A 171 17.07 14.32 16.30
CA ARG A 171 16.89 15.58 15.58
C ARG A 171 16.61 16.75 16.55
N ASP A 172 15.79 16.55 17.58
CA ASP A 172 15.57 17.55 18.64
C ASP A 172 16.90 17.96 19.31
N SER A 173 17.75 16.98 19.62
CA SER A 173 19.04 17.22 20.24
C SER A 173 20.03 17.95 19.31
N GLU A 174 20.04 17.57 18.03
CA GLU A 174 20.86 18.24 17.00
C GLU A 174 20.45 19.72 16.84
N ILE A 175 19.16 19.99 16.76
CA ILE A 175 18.59 21.33 16.64
C ILE A 175 18.98 22.19 17.86
N LYS A 176 18.82 21.60 19.06
CA LYS A 176 19.17 22.32 20.33
C LYS A 176 20.63 22.66 20.44
N ASN A 177 21.53 21.81 19.91
CA ASN A 177 22.97 21.97 20.02
C ASN A 177 23.59 22.73 18.83
N SER A 178 22.82 22.97 17.77
CA SER A 178 23.31 23.66 16.58
C SER A 178 23.26 25.16 16.75
N ILE A 179 24.28 25.85 16.20
CA ILE A 179 24.33 27.31 16.20
C ILE A 179 23.56 27.83 15.01
N MET A 180 22.49 28.56 15.29
CA MET A 180 21.71 29.23 14.24
C MET A 180 22.42 30.51 13.80
N PRO A 181 22.65 30.70 12.47
CA PRO A 181 23.14 31.97 11.95
C PRO A 181 22.23 33.14 12.37
N ASP A 182 22.84 34.29 12.74
CA ASP A 182 22.11 35.46 13.23
C ASP A 182 21.06 35.97 12.24
N GLU A 183 21.32 35.85 10.94
CA GLU A 183 20.41 36.23 9.85
C GLU A 183 19.13 35.43 9.83
N LEU A 184 19.16 34.15 10.28
CA LEU A 184 18.02 33.22 10.24
C LEU A 184 17.28 33.10 11.58
N ARG A 185 17.84 33.67 12.66
CA ARG A 185 17.37 33.50 14.04
C ARG A 185 15.92 33.98 14.24
N ASN A 186 15.50 35.00 13.51
CA ASN A 186 14.16 35.60 13.62
C ASN A 186 13.19 35.13 12.52
N TRP A 187 13.60 34.12 11.73
CA TRP A 187 12.75 33.60 10.70
C TRP A 187 11.70 32.66 11.29
N ILE A 188 10.50 32.75 10.75
CA ILE A 188 9.35 31.91 11.13
C ILE A 188 8.85 31.19 9.89
N VAL A 189 8.45 29.94 10.05
CA VAL A 189 7.94 29.11 8.96
C VAL A 189 6.56 28.55 9.31
N ASP A 190 5.63 28.70 8.39
CA ASP A 190 4.35 27.99 8.41
C ASP A 190 4.55 26.65 7.70
N ILE A 191 4.25 25.58 8.42
CA ILE A 191 4.44 24.20 7.96
C ILE A 191 3.12 23.43 7.93
N LYS A 192 3.02 22.49 7.01
CA LYS A 192 1.99 21.47 6.98
C LYS A 192 2.59 20.12 7.32
N CYS A 193 2.06 19.46 8.32
CA CYS A 193 2.48 18.12 8.68
C CYS A 193 1.83 17.09 7.74
N ILE A 194 2.64 16.19 7.18
CA ILE A 194 2.15 15.12 6.30
C ILE A 194 1.49 14.01 7.12
N ASP A 195 1.93 13.78 8.37
CA ASP A 195 1.42 12.70 9.21
C ASP A 195 0.04 13.00 9.79
N CYS A 196 -0.14 14.17 10.41
CA CYS A 196 -1.41 14.54 11.06
C CYS A 196 -2.25 15.55 10.27
N ASN A 197 -1.74 16.06 9.13
CA ASN A 197 -2.34 17.15 8.34
C ASN A 197 -2.49 18.50 9.08
N GLY A 198 -1.96 18.63 10.30
CA GLY A 198 -1.98 19.86 11.08
C GLY A 198 -1.10 20.95 10.47
N MET A 199 -1.52 22.22 10.64
CA MET A 199 -0.71 23.39 10.32
C MET A 199 -0.06 23.91 11.59
N SER A 200 1.24 24.23 11.54
CA SER A 200 1.97 24.82 12.65
C SER A 200 2.79 26.00 12.17
N ARG A 201 2.96 26.98 13.05
CA ARG A 201 3.83 28.13 12.83
C ARG A 201 4.98 28.05 13.81
N VAL A 202 6.18 27.73 13.33
CA VAL A 202 7.33 27.39 14.15
C VAL A 202 8.54 28.22 13.76
N PRO A 203 9.54 28.40 14.68
CA PRO A 203 10.81 28.99 14.32
C PRO A 203 11.46 28.23 13.17
N PHE A 204 12.03 28.94 12.23
CA PHE A 204 12.80 28.33 11.15
C PHE A 204 14.06 27.66 11.68
N HIS A 205 14.34 26.47 11.22
CA HIS A 205 15.62 25.81 11.47
C HIS A 205 16.04 25.00 10.23
N TYR A 206 17.31 25.14 9.83
CA TYR A 206 17.83 24.50 8.60
C TYR A 206 17.91 22.96 8.68
N LEU A 207 17.89 22.36 9.89
CA LEU A 207 17.87 20.92 10.10
C LEU A 207 16.46 20.32 9.99
N GLY A 208 15.40 21.14 10.03
CA GLY A 208 14.01 20.68 9.89
C GLY A 208 13.04 21.40 10.83
N HIS A 209 11.76 21.17 10.61
CA HIS A 209 10.67 21.82 11.33
C HIS A 209 9.78 20.77 11.98
N LYS A 210 9.59 20.88 13.30
CA LYS A 210 8.77 19.94 14.08
C LYS A 210 7.31 20.37 14.09
N CYS A 211 6.41 19.45 13.86
CA CYS A 211 4.98 19.69 14.01
C CYS A 211 4.59 19.85 15.47
N ASP A 212 3.87 20.93 15.84
CA ASP A 212 3.43 21.18 17.21
C ASP A 212 2.34 20.21 17.68
N HIS A 213 1.62 19.57 16.73
CA HIS A 213 0.51 18.68 17.04
C HIS A 213 0.95 17.24 17.33
N CYS A 214 1.73 16.64 16.43
CA CYS A 214 2.14 15.23 16.55
C CYS A 214 3.63 15.02 16.74
N HIS A 215 4.39 16.10 16.83
CA HIS A 215 5.84 16.13 17.04
C HIS A 215 6.68 15.42 15.96
N SER A 216 6.10 15.17 14.79
CA SER A 216 6.79 14.63 13.63
C SER A 216 7.61 15.68 12.91
N TYR A 217 8.74 15.25 12.32
CA TYR A 217 9.54 16.05 11.39
C TYR A 217 9.16 15.80 9.92
N ASN A 218 8.13 14.99 9.67
CA ASN A 218 7.61 14.78 8.33
C ASN A 218 6.68 15.95 7.94
N THR A 219 7.28 17.10 7.73
CA THR A 219 6.60 18.36 7.48
C THR A 219 7.04 18.97 6.16
N MET A 220 6.17 19.77 5.58
CA MET A 220 6.40 20.54 4.36
C MET A 220 6.26 22.04 4.68
N GLN A 221 7.24 22.83 4.25
CA GLN A 221 7.19 24.28 4.36
C GLN A 221 6.11 24.84 3.42
N VAL A 222 5.22 25.66 3.95
CA VAL A 222 4.15 26.33 3.22
C VAL A 222 4.53 27.79 2.95
N LYS A 223 4.98 28.51 3.99
CA LYS A 223 5.36 29.91 3.92
C LYS A 223 6.56 30.17 4.82
N LEU A 224 7.49 30.97 4.33
CA LEU A 224 8.63 31.47 5.10
C LEU A 224 8.48 32.97 5.31
N THR A 225 8.53 33.43 6.58
CA THR A 225 8.52 34.83 6.95
C THR A 225 9.90 35.20 7.50
N LYS A 226 10.57 36.09 6.81
CA LYS A 226 11.90 36.61 7.23
C LYS A 226 11.72 37.70 8.27
N GLY A 227 12.49 37.70 9.33
CA GLY A 227 12.35 38.59 10.50
C GLY A 227 12.54 40.08 10.26
N ASN A 228 12.93 40.51 9.05
CA ASN A 228 13.18 41.93 8.71
C ASN A 228 12.14 42.49 7.69
N GLU A 229 11.10 41.72 7.33
CA GLU A 229 10.00 42.28 6.56
C GLU A 229 8.98 42.88 7.52
N GLU A 230 9.11 44.19 7.85
CA GLU A 230 8.01 44.96 8.34
C GLU A 230 6.86 44.82 7.35
N THR A 231 5.74 44.34 7.85
CA THR A 231 4.49 44.28 7.08
C THR A 231 4.04 45.74 6.78
N HIS A 232 4.50 46.29 5.66
CA HIS A 232 3.82 47.39 5.07
C HIS A 232 2.44 46.88 4.65
N GLY A 233 1.47 47.12 5.54
CA GLY A 233 0.06 46.96 5.21
C GLY A 233 -0.24 47.82 3.99
N VAL A 234 -0.47 47.20 2.87
CA VAL A 234 -1.12 47.87 1.75
C VAL A 234 -2.59 48.00 2.16
N GLU A 235 -2.94 49.15 2.75
CA GLU A 235 -4.30 49.58 2.80
C GLU A 235 -4.80 49.75 1.35
N VAL A 236 -5.60 48.81 0.90
CA VAL A 236 -6.36 48.96 -0.34
C VAL A 236 -7.46 49.94 -0.01
N SER A 237 -7.19 51.23 -0.28
CA SER A 237 -8.21 52.26 -0.29
C SER A 237 -9.30 51.89 -1.31
N GLY A 238 -10.50 51.68 -0.77
CA GLY A 238 -11.71 51.45 -1.58
C GLY A 238 -11.97 52.59 -2.54
N GLY A 239 -11.71 52.39 -3.81
CA GLY A 239 -12.21 53.19 -4.89
C GLY A 239 -13.58 52.68 -5.30
N SER A 240 -14.62 53.44 -4.93
CA SER A 240 -15.96 53.30 -5.47
C SER A 240 -15.94 53.49 -6.99
N VAL A 241 -16.31 52.49 -7.72
CA VAL A 241 -16.58 52.60 -9.16
C VAL A 241 -18.06 52.74 -9.35
N ASP A 242 -18.45 53.95 -9.73
CA ASP A 242 -19.81 54.30 -10.12
C ASP A 242 -20.30 53.43 -11.31
N GLU A 243 -21.48 52.89 -11.13
CA GLU A 243 -22.33 52.41 -12.22
C GLU A 243 -22.72 53.58 -13.11
N LYS A 244 -22.38 53.54 -14.42
CA LYS A 244 -23.19 54.08 -15.49
C LYS A 244 -22.83 53.50 -16.86
N LEU A 245 -23.82 52.79 -17.42
CA LEU A 245 -24.38 52.84 -18.77
C LEU A 245 -23.44 52.69 -20.00
N TYR A 246 -23.47 51.57 -20.71
CA TYR A 246 -24.23 51.34 -21.96
C TYR A 246 -24.22 49.87 -22.27
#